data_92e49bf14fe6b78a3b57cb78d894302a
#
_entry.id   92e49bf14fe6b78a3b57cb78d894302a
#
_cell.length_a   1.000
_cell.length_b   1.000
_cell.length_c   1.000
_cell.angle_alpha   90.00
_cell.angle_beta   90.00
_cell.angle_gamma   90.00
#
_symmetry.space_group_name_H-M   'P 1'
#
loop_
_entity.id
_entity.type
_entity.pdbx_description
1 polymer ?
#
loop_
_entity_poly.entity_id
_entity_poly.type
_entity_poly.pdbx_seq_one_letter_code
_entity_poly.pdbx_strand_id
1 'polypeptide(L)'
;MSALAEQAALTRLAHGIALTALPLTLFGLVEFSRRMGFSRPAATAGLVFFTFAVMAVMNAALMSGFVQASLMDAYADADAATRAALPLQMSYTHRLNQAWAMVFSAGSAAGILIWSLGLTAFRGQRVLAGLGMAVALGLLALLVFGGSDALSVHGYMLTALGQGAWMVGIGLMLWRGWTAEAAVSAST
;
A
#
# COMPACT_ATOMS: atom_id res chain seq x y z
N MET A 1 30.69 -0.91 -14.75
CA MET A 1 29.68 -1.73 -14.03
C MET A 1 28.79 -2.40 -15.05
N SER A 2 28.40 -3.67 -14.85
CA SER A 2 27.47 -4.32 -15.76
C SER A 2 26.08 -3.67 -15.61
N ALA A 3 25.27 -3.66 -16.68
CA ALA A 3 23.89 -3.11 -16.64
C ALA A 3 23.03 -3.76 -15.56
N LEU A 4 23.28 -5.02 -15.22
CA LEU A 4 22.59 -5.74 -14.12
C LEU A 4 22.93 -5.18 -12.74
N ALA A 5 24.20 -4.83 -12.48
CA ALA A 5 24.59 -4.25 -11.19
C ALA A 5 24.00 -2.84 -10.99
N GLU A 6 23.93 -2.06 -12.05
CA GLU A 6 23.28 -0.75 -12.02
C GLU A 6 21.78 -0.86 -11.74
N GLN A 7 21.11 -1.81 -12.41
CA GLN A 7 19.68 -2.09 -12.17
C GLN A 7 19.42 -2.56 -10.74
N ALA A 8 20.27 -3.44 -10.20
CA ALA A 8 20.14 -3.91 -8.82
C ALA A 8 20.29 -2.75 -7.81
N ALA A 9 21.25 -1.83 -8.03
CA ALA A 9 21.47 -0.67 -7.17
C ALA A 9 20.27 0.29 -7.18
N LEU A 10 19.72 0.61 -8.35
CA LEU A 10 18.52 1.46 -8.49
C LEU A 10 17.29 0.81 -7.83
N THR A 11 17.14 -0.50 -7.98
CA THR A 11 16.06 -1.26 -7.35
C THR A 11 16.14 -1.18 -5.82
N ARG A 12 17.33 -1.38 -5.24
CA ARG A 12 17.55 -1.23 -3.79
C ARG A 12 17.23 0.18 -3.31
N LEU A 13 17.69 1.19 -4.03
CA LEU A 13 17.44 2.59 -3.68
C LEU A 13 15.94 2.91 -3.67
N ALA A 14 15.22 2.55 -4.73
CA ALA A 14 13.79 2.82 -4.85
C ALA A 14 12.98 2.14 -3.73
N HIS A 15 13.27 0.85 -3.47
CA HIS A 15 12.58 0.12 -2.40
C HIS A 15 13.03 0.57 -1.00
N GLY A 16 14.27 0.98 -0.82
CA GLY A 16 14.76 1.58 0.43
C GLY A 16 14.02 2.87 0.77
N ILE A 17 13.82 3.76 -0.20
CA ILE A 17 13.00 4.98 -0.03
C ILE A 17 11.56 4.61 0.32
N ALA A 18 10.95 3.65 -0.40
CA ALA A 18 9.60 3.19 -0.12
C ALA A 18 9.47 2.65 1.31
N LEU A 19 10.41 1.79 1.76
CA LEU A 19 10.41 1.23 3.10
C LEU A 19 10.50 2.31 4.20
N THR A 20 11.27 3.38 3.99
CA THR A 20 11.34 4.49 4.95
C THR A 20 10.07 5.35 4.97
N ALA A 21 9.34 5.44 3.86
CA ALA A 21 8.09 6.18 3.77
C ALA A 21 6.90 5.46 4.46
N LEU A 22 6.92 4.13 4.53
CA LEU A 22 5.81 3.35 5.11
C LEU A 22 5.52 3.66 6.58
N PRO A 23 6.52 3.73 7.50
CA PRO A 23 6.26 4.14 8.88
C PRO A 23 5.68 5.54 9.01
N LEU A 24 6.11 6.49 8.17
CA LEU A 24 5.57 7.85 8.16
C LEU A 24 4.11 7.86 7.70
N THR A 25 3.78 7.07 6.67
CA THR A 25 2.40 6.90 6.21
C THR A 25 1.53 6.30 7.31
N LEU A 26 2.01 5.24 7.98
CA LEU A 26 1.28 4.60 9.08
C LEU A 26 1.07 5.58 10.24
N PHE A 27 2.08 6.37 10.60
CA PHE A 27 1.95 7.41 11.62
C PHE A 27 0.84 8.42 11.28
N GLY A 28 0.79 8.88 10.01
CA GLY A 28 -0.29 9.76 9.53
C GLY A 28 -1.68 9.12 9.65
N LEU A 29 -1.80 7.83 9.38
CA LEU A 29 -3.08 7.09 9.49
C LEU A 29 -3.47 6.78 10.94
N VAL A 30 -2.50 6.60 11.84
CA VAL A 30 -2.75 6.55 13.29
C VAL A 30 -3.32 7.89 13.77
N GLU A 31 -2.71 9.01 13.36
CA GLU A 31 -3.21 10.35 13.71
C GLU A 31 -4.59 10.61 13.13
N PHE A 32 -4.86 10.18 11.89
CA PHE A 32 -6.19 10.24 11.31
C PHE A 32 -7.21 9.45 12.12
N SER A 33 -6.91 8.19 12.47
CA SER A 33 -7.79 7.34 13.29
C SER A 33 -8.01 7.94 14.69
N ARG A 34 -6.98 8.52 15.29
CA ARG A 34 -7.06 9.23 16.57
C ARG A 34 -8.04 10.42 16.50
N ARG A 35 -7.94 11.25 15.45
CA ARG A 35 -8.85 12.41 15.27
C ARG A 35 -10.26 11.99 14.89
N MET A 36 -10.41 10.85 14.23
CA MET A 36 -11.72 10.23 13.99
C MET A 36 -12.36 9.72 15.28
N GLY A 37 -11.55 9.41 16.30
CA GLY A 37 -11.93 8.87 17.60
C GLY A 37 -11.81 7.35 17.66
N PHE A 38 -10.88 6.83 18.44
CA PHE A 38 -10.63 5.38 18.58
C PHE A 38 -11.81 4.60 19.20
N SER A 39 -12.74 5.27 19.86
CA SER A 39 -13.99 4.66 20.32
C SER A 39 -14.95 4.29 19.17
N ARG A 40 -14.72 4.83 17.98
CA ARG A 40 -15.49 4.48 16.77
C ARG A 40 -14.93 3.24 16.13
N PRO A 41 -15.74 2.17 15.90
CA PRO A 41 -15.26 0.92 15.31
C PRO A 41 -14.56 1.12 13.95
N ALA A 42 -15.03 2.06 13.13
CA ALA A 42 -14.43 2.35 11.83
C ALA A 42 -12.98 2.89 11.94
N ALA A 43 -12.67 3.69 12.97
CA ALA A 43 -11.33 4.22 13.19
C ALA A 43 -10.34 3.09 13.51
N THR A 44 -10.71 2.21 14.45
CA THR A 44 -9.85 1.11 14.90
C THR A 44 -9.76 0.00 13.87
N ALA A 45 -10.87 -0.45 13.30
CA ALA A 45 -10.87 -1.51 12.31
C ALA A 45 -10.12 -1.10 11.02
N GLY A 46 -10.34 0.12 10.52
CA GLY A 46 -9.61 0.64 9.37
C GLY A 46 -8.09 0.64 9.62
N LEU A 47 -7.66 1.08 10.81
CA LEU A 47 -6.24 1.08 11.19
C LEU A 47 -5.67 -0.34 11.26
N VAL A 48 -6.39 -1.30 11.82
CA VAL A 48 -5.94 -2.71 11.89
C VAL A 48 -5.74 -3.27 10.49
N PHE A 49 -6.74 -3.17 9.60
CA PHE A 49 -6.63 -3.69 8.23
C PHE A 49 -5.48 -3.02 7.47
N PHE A 50 -5.33 -1.70 7.60
CA PHE A 50 -4.27 -0.99 6.90
C PHE A 50 -2.88 -1.30 7.48
N THR A 51 -2.75 -1.57 8.78
CA THR A 51 -1.49 -2.02 9.38
C THR A 51 -1.05 -3.37 8.81
N PHE A 52 -1.96 -4.34 8.69
CA PHE A 52 -1.66 -5.60 8.00
C PHE A 52 -1.23 -5.39 6.55
N ALA A 53 -1.89 -4.46 5.84
CA ALA A 53 -1.49 -4.10 4.49
C ALA A 53 -0.07 -3.51 4.44
N VAL A 54 0.29 -2.62 5.36
CA VAL A 54 1.65 -2.06 5.46
C VAL A 54 2.67 -3.17 5.72
N MET A 55 2.40 -4.12 6.61
CA MET A 55 3.29 -5.27 6.82
C MET A 55 3.47 -6.12 5.56
N ALA A 56 2.40 -6.32 4.79
CA ALA A 56 2.47 -7.06 3.53
C ALA A 56 3.32 -6.33 2.48
N VAL A 57 3.11 -5.01 2.28
CA VAL A 57 3.91 -4.25 1.31
C VAL A 57 5.36 -4.10 1.73
N MET A 58 5.67 -4.08 3.03
CA MET A 58 7.05 -4.13 3.52
C MET A 58 7.73 -5.44 3.10
N ASN A 59 7.05 -6.59 3.26
CA ASN A 59 7.58 -7.87 2.81
C ASN A 59 7.74 -7.92 1.28
N ALA A 60 6.77 -7.39 0.52
CA ALA A 60 6.90 -7.27 -0.92
C ALA A 60 8.11 -6.41 -1.34
N ALA A 61 8.31 -5.26 -0.68
CA ALA A 61 9.43 -4.38 -0.95
C ALA A 61 10.79 -5.00 -0.60
N LEU A 62 10.86 -5.76 0.50
CA LEU A 62 12.07 -6.52 0.88
C LEU A 62 12.39 -7.59 -0.17
N MET A 63 11.39 -8.34 -0.63
CA MET A 63 11.57 -9.37 -1.65
C MET A 63 12.04 -8.78 -2.99
N SER A 64 11.38 -7.72 -3.48
CA SER A 64 11.73 -7.10 -4.77
C SER A 64 13.01 -6.31 -4.68
N GLY A 65 13.16 -5.49 -3.63
CA GLY A 65 14.23 -4.52 -3.52
C GLY A 65 15.58 -5.12 -3.09
N PHE A 66 15.55 -6.16 -2.27
CA PHE A 66 16.76 -6.69 -1.66
C PHE A 66 17.05 -8.15 -2.03
N VAL A 67 16.06 -9.05 -1.94
CA VAL A 67 16.28 -10.46 -2.26
C VAL A 67 16.50 -10.63 -3.75
N GLN A 68 15.61 -10.11 -4.61
CA GLN A 68 15.78 -10.22 -6.08
C GLN A 68 17.02 -9.48 -6.56
N ALA A 69 17.33 -8.30 -6.01
CA ALA A 69 18.54 -7.58 -6.34
C ALA A 69 19.81 -8.35 -5.96
N SER A 70 19.82 -9.07 -4.83
CA SER A 70 20.93 -9.93 -4.44
C SER A 70 21.08 -11.15 -5.35
N LEU A 71 19.97 -11.73 -5.83
CA LEU A 71 20.00 -12.81 -6.82
C LEU A 71 20.54 -12.32 -8.17
N MET A 72 20.23 -11.09 -8.59
CA MET A 72 20.79 -10.49 -9.82
C MET A 72 22.31 -10.29 -9.71
N ASP A 73 22.80 -9.82 -8.55
CA ASP A 73 24.25 -9.69 -8.31
C ASP A 73 24.93 -11.08 -8.34
N ALA A 74 24.34 -12.06 -7.66
CA ALA A 74 24.86 -13.43 -7.64
C ALA A 74 24.90 -14.08 -9.05
N TYR A 75 23.96 -13.71 -9.94
CA TYR A 75 23.92 -14.23 -11.32
C TYR A 75 25.13 -13.76 -12.15
N ALA A 76 25.66 -12.58 -11.90
CA ALA A 76 26.77 -12.02 -12.68
C ALA A 76 28.04 -12.86 -12.55
N ASP A 77 28.34 -13.39 -11.36
CA ASP A 77 29.56 -14.13 -11.04
C ASP A 77 29.35 -15.64 -10.88
N ALA A 78 28.14 -16.14 -11.16
CA ALA A 78 27.76 -17.53 -10.93
C ALA A 78 28.44 -18.50 -11.88
N ASP A 79 28.77 -19.70 -11.37
CA ASP A 79 29.14 -20.87 -12.20
C ASP A 79 27.90 -21.41 -12.96
N ALA A 80 28.15 -22.40 -13.84
CA ALA A 80 27.09 -22.95 -14.69
C ALA A 80 25.97 -23.64 -13.90
N ALA A 81 26.29 -24.30 -12.77
CA ALA A 81 25.31 -25.00 -11.94
C ALA A 81 24.43 -23.99 -11.19
N THR A 82 25.02 -22.97 -10.59
CA THR A 82 24.33 -21.88 -9.92
C THR A 82 23.43 -21.10 -10.89
N ARG A 83 23.93 -20.77 -12.09
CA ARG A 83 23.11 -20.13 -13.13
C ARG A 83 21.87 -20.92 -13.52
N ALA A 84 21.95 -22.24 -13.55
CA ALA A 84 20.80 -23.10 -13.85
C ALA A 84 19.71 -23.05 -12.76
N ALA A 85 20.09 -22.85 -11.49
CA ALA A 85 19.17 -22.81 -10.36
C ALA A 85 18.53 -21.42 -10.14
N LEU A 86 19.23 -20.33 -10.46
CA LEU A 86 18.78 -18.95 -10.20
C LEU A 86 17.42 -18.58 -10.80
N PRO A 87 17.05 -18.96 -12.06
CA PRO A 87 15.74 -18.65 -12.62
C PRO A 87 14.58 -19.22 -11.79
N LEU A 88 14.75 -20.41 -11.21
CA LEU A 88 13.74 -21.00 -10.34
C LEU A 88 13.58 -20.20 -9.04
N GLN A 89 14.68 -19.78 -8.43
CA GLN A 89 14.67 -18.95 -7.23
C GLN A 89 14.03 -17.58 -7.50
N MET A 90 14.36 -16.94 -8.62
CA MET A 90 13.75 -15.68 -9.04
C MET A 90 12.25 -15.83 -9.30
N SER A 91 11.82 -16.92 -9.93
CA SER A 91 10.40 -17.20 -10.15
C SER A 91 9.65 -17.40 -8.82
N TYR A 92 10.26 -18.11 -7.87
CA TYR A 92 9.68 -18.32 -6.54
C TYR A 92 9.54 -16.98 -5.77
N THR A 93 10.60 -16.19 -5.70
CA THR A 93 10.57 -14.89 -5.03
C THR A 93 9.58 -13.93 -5.68
N HIS A 94 9.47 -13.96 -7.02
CA HIS A 94 8.46 -13.17 -7.74
C HIS A 94 7.03 -13.57 -7.35
N ARG A 95 6.71 -14.87 -7.31
CA ARG A 95 5.37 -15.34 -6.89
C ARG A 95 5.04 -14.97 -5.46
N LEU A 96 6.03 -15.07 -4.56
CA LEU A 96 5.86 -14.67 -3.17
C LEU A 96 5.61 -13.15 -3.05
N ASN A 97 6.35 -12.36 -3.82
CA ASN A 97 6.13 -10.91 -3.91
C ASN A 97 4.72 -10.57 -4.39
N GLN A 98 4.21 -11.28 -5.41
CA GLN A 98 2.85 -11.12 -5.91
C GLN A 98 1.80 -11.46 -4.83
N ALA A 99 2.02 -12.52 -4.05
CA ALA A 99 1.13 -12.87 -2.95
C ALA A 99 1.06 -11.75 -1.88
N TRP A 100 2.21 -11.18 -1.50
CA TRP A 100 2.25 -10.05 -0.58
C TRP A 100 1.59 -8.79 -1.17
N ALA A 101 1.76 -8.52 -2.47
CA ALA A 101 1.09 -7.42 -3.15
C ALA A 101 -0.44 -7.57 -3.17
N MET A 102 -0.96 -8.81 -3.32
CA MET A 102 -2.39 -9.09 -3.18
C MET A 102 -2.91 -8.81 -1.77
N VAL A 103 -2.19 -9.28 -0.74
CA VAL A 103 -2.56 -9.02 0.67
C VAL A 103 -2.55 -7.52 0.96
N PHE A 104 -1.53 -6.80 0.48
CA PHE A 104 -1.51 -5.33 0.58
C PHE A 104 -2.72 -4.68 -0.06
N SER A 105 -3.01 -5.03 -1.31
CA SER A 105 -4.12 -4.43 -2.07
C SER A 105 -5.48 -4.71 -1.41
N ALA A 106 -5.72 -5.94 -0.97
CA ALA A 106 -6.95 -6.31 -0.28
C ALA A 106 -7.08 -5.62 1.09
N GLY A 107 -6.02 -5.65 1.90
CA GLY A 107 -6.02 -5.06 3.24
C GLY A 107 -6.14 -3.53 3.22
N SER A 108 -5.44 -2.86 2.30
CA SER A 108 -5.53 -1.41 2.15
C SER A 108 -6.89 -0.98 1.62
N ALA A 109 -7.47 -1.70 0.65
CA ALA A 109 -8.83 -1.46 0.17
C ALA A 109 -9.85 -1.61 1.29
N ALA A 110 -9.77 -2.69 2.10
CA ALA A 110 -10.64 -2.88 3.25
C ALA A 110 -10.50 -1.75 4.28
N GLY A 111 -9.28 -1.36 4.62
CA GLY A 111 -9.01 -0.25 5.55
C GLY A 111 -9.59 1.08 5.05
N ILE A 112 -9.35 1.44 3.79
CA ILE A 112 -9.89 2.65 3.16
C ILE A 112 -11.41 2.62 3.13
N LEU A 113 -12.02 1.48 2.79
CA LEU A 113 -13.48 1.32 2.76
C LEU A 113 -14.09 1.56 4.14
N ILE A 114 -13.54 0.92 5.18
CA ILE A 114 -14.03 1.03 6.55
C ILE A 114 -13.93 2.47 7.06
N TRP A 115 -12.79 3.13 6.87
CA TRP A 115 -12.63 4.55 7.23
C TRP A 115 -13.58 5.44 6.45
N SER A 116 -13.76 5.19 5.15
CA SER A 116 -14.65 5.99 4.30
C SER A 116 -16.12 5.84 4.71
N LEU A 117 -16.55 4.64 5.08
CA LEU A 117 -17.87 4.44 5.69
C LEU A 117 -18.03 5.23 6.99
N GLY A 118 -17.01 5.22 7.86
CA GLY A 118 -17.01 6.03 9.07
C GLY A 118 -17.07 7.54 8.80
N LEU A 119 -16.42 8.03 7.76
CA LEU A 119 -16.43 9.44 7.35
C LEU A 119 -17.80 9.91 6.83
N THR A 120 -18.69 9.02 6.36
CA THR A 120 -20.04 9.41 5.91
C THR A 120 -20.89 10.06 7.01
N ALA A 121 -20.58 9.76 8.27
CA ALA A 121 -21.24 10.37 9.43
C ALA A 121 -20.99 11.90 9.54
N PHE A 122 -19.95 12.41 8.85
CA PHE A 122 -19.55 13.81 8.90
C PHE A 122 -19.91 14.53 7.60
N ARG A 123 -20.89 15.43 7.63
CA ARG A 123 -21.41 16.11 6.42
C ARG A 123 -20.31 16.75 5.56
N GLY A 124 -19.34 17.40 6.17
CA GLY A 124 -18.22 18.05 5.48
C GLY A 124 -17.21 17.08 4.84
N GLN A 125 -17.28 15.78 5.13
CA GLN A 125 -16.32 14.77 4.63
C GLN A 125 -16.93 13.79 3.63
N ARG A 126 -18.16 14.00 3.19
CA ARG A 126 -18.87 13.09 2.28
C ARG A 126 -18.19 12.90 0.92
N VAL A 127 -17.56 13.95 0.38
CA VAL A 127 -16.82 13.86 -0.88
C VAL A 127 -15.60 12.95 -0.72
N LEU A 128 -14.82 13.14 0.37
CA LEU A 128 -13.66 12.31 0.66
C LEU A 128 -14.06 10.86 1.00
N ALA A 129 -15.18 10.69 1.71
CA ALA A 129 -15.78 9.37 1.95
C ALA A 129 -16.18 8.69 0.63
N GLY A 130 -16.85 9.40 -0.27
CA GLY A 130 -17.25 8.90 -1.59
C GLY A 130 -16.05 8.50 -2.45
N LEU A 131 -15.01 9.34 -2.47
CA LEU A 131 -13.76 9.03 -3.15
C LEU A 131 -13.11 7.75 -2.62
N GLY A 132 -13.00 7.63 -1.28
CA GLY A 132 -12.41 6.44 -0.66
C GLY A 132 -13.21 5.17 -0.91
N MET A 133 -14.55 5.24 -0.87
CA MET A 133 -15.40 4.10 -1.24
C MET A 133 -15.21 3.71 -2.70
N ALA A 134 -15.17 4.65 -3.63
CA ALA A 134 -14.95 4.38 -5.05
C ALA A 134 -13.58 3.73 -5.30
N VAL A 135 -12.51 4.26 -4.68
CA VAL A 135 -11.17 3.70 -4.75
C VAL A 135 -11.15 2.28 -4.18
N ALA A 136 -11.67 2.07 -2.98
CA ALA A 136 -11.65 0.77 -2.32
C ALA A 136 -12.45 -0.29 -3.08
N LEU A 137 -13.67 0.03 -3.52
CA LEU A 137 -14.50 -0.89 -4.28
C LEU A 137 -13.91 -1.16 -5.67
N GLY A 138 -13.32 -0.16 -6.34
CA GLY A 138 -12.60 -0.34 -7.59
C GLY A 138 -11.42 -1.28 -7.45
N LEU A 139 -10.64 -1.17 -6.37
CA LEU A 139 -9.53 -2.07 -6.07
C LEU A 139 -9.99 -3.50 -5.79
N LEU A 140 -11.03 -3.67 -4.96
CA LEU A 140 -11.59 -5.00 -4.70
C LEU A 140 -12.15 -5.63 -5.97
N ALA A 141 -12.83 -4.86 -6.82
CA ALA A 141 -13.31 -5.33 -8.11
C ALA A 141 -12.14 -5.75 -9.02
N LEU A 142 -11.08 -4.94 -9.08
CA LEU A 142 -9.87 -5.27 -9.85
C LEU A 142 -9.24 -6.58 -9.36
N LEU A 143 -9.15 -6.80 -8.04
CA LEU A 143 -8.61 -8.05 -7.48
C LEU A 143 -9.48 -9.28 -7.79
N VAL A 144 -10.81 -9.12 -7.77
CA VAL A 144 -11.74 -10.24 -8.00
C VAL A 144 -11.87 -10.57 -9.49
N PHE A 145 -11.96 -9.57 -10.35
CA PHE A 145 -12.29 -9.72 -11.77
C PHE A 145 -11.10 -9.52 -12.71
N GLY A 146 -10.03 -8.86 -12.25
CA GLY A 146 -8.86 -8.52 -13.06
C GLY A 146 -7.89 -9.70 -13.29
N GLY A 147 -8.02 -10.81 -12.56
CA GLY A 147 -7.15 -11.97 -12.72
C GLY A 147 -5.66 -11.62 -12.64
N SER A 148 -4.88 -12.07 -13.64
CA SER A 148 -3.44 -11.76 -13.74
C SER A 148 -3.16 -10.27 -13.95
N ASP A 149 -4.11 -9.51 -14.53
CA ASP A 149 -3.94 -8.10 -14.86
C ASP A 149 -4.04 -7.18 -13.64
N ALA A 150 -4.68 -7.64 -12.56
CA ALA A 150 -4.78 -6.92 -11.30
C ALA A 150 -3.41 -6.53 -10.72
N LEU A 151 -2.42 -7.40 -10.90
CA LEU A 151 -1.04 -7.21 -10.44
C LEU A 151 -0.08 -6.82 -11.57
N SER A 152 -0.60 -6.51 -12.76
CA SER A 152 0.18 -5.92 -13.84
C SER A 152 0.66 -4.52 -13.44
N VAL A 153 1.63 -3.98 -14.18
CA VAL A 153 2.12 -2.60 -13.96
C VAL A 153 0.98 -1.59 -14.01
N HIS A 154 0.04 -1.75 -14.93
CA HIS A 154 -1.11 -0.84 -15.07
C HIS A 154 -2.09 -0.96 -13.91
N GLY A 155 -2.44 -2.18 -13.49
CA GLY A 155 -3.30 -2.41 -12.33
C GLY A 155 -2.68 -1.85 -11.05
N TYR A 156 -1.38 -2.05 -10.84
CA TYR A 156 -0.67 -1.50 -9.69
C TYR A 156 -0.59 0.04 -9.71
N MET A 157 -0.38 0.65 -10.88
CA MET A 157 -0.41 2.12 -11.02
C MET A 157 -1.79 2.71 -10.69
N LEU A 158 -2.88 2.10 -11.18
CA LEU A 158 -4.24 2.53 -10.84
C LEU A 158 -4.50 2.43 -9.33
N THR A 159 -4.06 1.33 -8.71
CA THR A 159 -4.10 1.13 -7.27
C THR A 159 -3.37 2.24 -6.52
N ALA A 160 -2.11 2.48 -6.88
CA ALA A 160 -1.27 3.48 -6.23
C ALA A 160 -1.81 4.90 -6.39
N LEU A 161 -2.29 5.28 -7.58
CA LEU A 161 -2.87 6.60 -7.85
C LEU A 161 -4.17 6.81 -7.07
N GLY A 162 -5.07 5.83 -7.07
CA GLY A 162 -6.33 5.92 -6.33
C GLY A 162 -6.12 6.05 -4.83
N GLN A 163 -5.30 5.19 -4.24
CA GLN A 163 -4.96 5.24 -2.82
C GLN A 163 -4.20 6.53 -2.48
N GLY A 164 -3.24 6.93 -3.32
CA GLY A 164 -2.48 8.17 -3.13
C GLY A 164 -3.39 9.40 -3.13
N ALA A 165 -4.34 9.50 -4.06
CA ALA A 165 -5.29 10.61 -4.12
C ALA A 165 -6.13 10.68 -2.84
N TRP A 166 -6.64 9.54 -2.35
CA TRP A 166 -7.38 9.49 -1.09
C TRP A 166 -6.51 9.89 0.11
N MET A 167 -5.27 9.39 0.19
CA MET A 167 -4.33 9.75 1.27
C MET A 167 -3.96 11.23 1.28
N VAL A 168 -3.78 11.84 0.11
CA VAL A 168 -3.58 13.30 -0.01
C VAL A 168 -4.80 14.04 0.52
N GLY A 169 -6.02 13.58 0.21
CA GLY A 169 -7.25 14.13 0.77
C GLY A 169 -7.29 14.05 2.29
N ILE A 170 -6.92 12.91 2.89
CA ILE A 170 -6.78 12.76 4.35
C ILE A 170 -5.72 13.72 4.90
N GLY A 171 -4.55 13.80 4.27
CA GLY A 171 -3.48 14.71 4.69
C GLY A 171 -3.91 16.18 4.70
N LEU A 172 -4.61 16.64 3.66
CA LEU A 172 -5.16 17.99 3.59
C LEU A 172 -6.23 18.25 4.68
N MET A 173 -7.06 17.25 4.95
CA MET A 173 -8.06 17.31 6.01
C MET A 173 -7.41 17.46 7.38
N LEU A 174 -6.38 16.65 7.67
CA LEU A 174 -5.61 16.72 8.91
C LEU A 174 -4.87 18.06 9.06
N TRP A 175 -4.27 18.54 8.00
CA TRP A 175 -3.56 19.83 7.98
C TRP A 175 -4.50 21.00 8.29
N ARG A 176 -5.75 20.92 7.85
CA ARG A 176 -6.81 21.90 8.19
C ARG A 176 -7.34 21.77 9.61
N GLY A 177 -6.76 20.91 10.44
CA GLY A 177 -7.11 20.75 11.85
C GLY A 177 -8.43 20.01 12.11
N TRP A 178 -8.93 19.26 11.13
CA TRP A 178 -10.18 18.50 11.30
C TRP A 178 -10.10 17.51 12.46
N THR A 179 -11.17 17.48 13.28
CA THR A 179 -11.45 16.45 14.29
C THR A 179 -12.93 16.08 14.24
N ALA A 180 -13.26 14.85 14.66
CA ALA A 180 -14.64 14.39 14.71
C ALA A 180 -15.50 15.20 15.69
N GLU A 181 -14.93 15.65 16.81
CA GLU A 181 -15.61 16.47 17.84
C GLU A 181 -16.01 17.83 17.27
N ALA A 182 -15.08 18.53 16.61
CA ALA A 182 -15.37 19.81 15.98
C ALA A 182 -16.41 19.70 14.86
N ALA A 183 -16.42 18.59 14.11
CA ALA A 183 -17.38 18.35 13.04
C ALA A 183 -18.80 18.09 13.57
N VAL A 184 -18.95 17.49 14.74
CA VAL A 184 -20.25 17.28 15.40
C VAL A 184 -20.78 18.58 15.97
N SER A 185 -19.96 19.38 16.68
CA SER A 185 -20.37 20.67 17.26
C SER A 185 -20.80 21.70 16.21
N ALA A 186 -20.25 21.65 15.00
CA ALA A 186 -20.64 22.55 13.91
C ALA A 186 -21.97 22.16 13.22
N SER A 187 -22.56 21.01 13.54
CA SER A 187 -23.79 20.50 12.94
C SER A 187 -25.02 20.63 13.84
N THR A 188 -24.82 21.03 15.10
CA THR A 188 -25.86 21.38 16.10
C THR A 188 -26.14 22.85 16.07
#